data_bd7d8932a37148b5bee020bd3eac74bb
#
_entry.id   bd7d8932a37148b5bee020bd3eac74bb
#
_cell.length_a   1.000
_cell.length_b   1.000
_cell.length_c   1.000
_cell.angle_alpha   90.00
_cell.angle_beta   90.00
_cell.angle_gamma   90.00
#
_symmetry.space_group_name_H-M   'P 1'
#
loop_
_entity.id
_entity.type
_entity.pdbx_description
1 polymer ?
#
loop_
_entity_poly.entity_id
_entity_poly.type
_entity_poly.pdbx_seq_one_letter_code
_entity_poly.pdbx_strand_id
1 'polypeptide(L)'
;MATNGFRLVAVAGSVRSGNFSSKALALAVDEIRKRHVEVEVIDLARAHLSQPGLPPSEDALRIRKLVSEAAGVILATPEYHGSYSSVIKLFIENLGFPSGLAGKPVALLGVAAGQIGAIKALEHLRGVCAHVGAVVLPATVSVAGVQKLFDESGRCLDPATEKNIRGLATSLLDYLHNNVCPRAAMEEFVRSGSTEWMKHWAGSPDAARPSGTL
;
A
#
# COMPACT_ATOMS: atom_id res chain seq x y z
N MET A 1 14.34 -7.57 -15.86
CA MET A 1 14.66 -8.17 -14.54
C MET A 1 13.43 -8.94 -14.11
N ALA A 2 13.53 -10.22 -13.91
CA ALA A 2 12.41 -11.02 -13.40
C ALA A 2 12.11 -10.53 -11.97
N THR A 3 10.96 -9.94 -11.78
CA THR A 3 10.47 -9.59 -10.44
C THR A 3 10.11 -10.90 -9.76
N ASN A 4 11.03 -11.42 -8.96
CA ASN A 4 10.81 -12.61 -8.18
C ASN A 4 9.65 -12.38 -7.19
N GLY A 5 8.49 -12.93 -7.53
CA GLY A 5 7.66 -13.68 -6.61
C GLY A 5 7.01 -12.97 -5.41
N PHE A 6 7.15 -11.65 -5.20
CA PHE A 6 6.37 -11.02 -4.14
C PHE A 6 5.09 -10.37 -4.68
N ARG A 7 4.06 -10.40 -3.86
CA ARG A 7 2.74 -9.85 -4.15
C ARG A 7 2.46 -8.63 -3.27
N LEU A 8 1.78 -7.65 -3.84
CA LEU A 8 1.25 -6.50 -3.10
C LEU A 8 -0.26 -6.61 -2.93
N VAL A 9 -0.76 -5.90 -1.93
CA VAL A 9 -2.21 -5.71 -1.73
C VAL A 9 -2.52 -4.22 -1.79
N ALA A 10 -3.55 -3.86 -2.55
CA ALA A 10 -4.08 -2.50 -2.65
C ALA A 10 -5.53 -2.48 -2.17
N VAL A 11 -5.85 -1.67 -1.16
CA VAL A 11 -7.16 -1.65 -0.50
C VAL A 11 -7.93 -0.40 -0.87
N ALA A 12 -9.09 -0.58 -1.49
CA ALA A 12 -10.04 0.51 -1.82
C ALA A 12 -10.98 0.76 -0.64
N GLY A 13 -10.71 1.80 0.13
CA GLY A 13 -11.34 2.13 1.41
C GLY A 13 -12.62 2.97 1.29
N SER A 14 -13.44 2.78 0.27
CA SER A 14 -14.74 3.46 0.15
C SER A 14 -15.80 2.51 -0.37
N VAL A 15 -16.99 2.57 0.20
CA VAL A 15 -18.16 1.79 -0.25
C VAL A 15 -19.08 2.55 -1.22
N ARG A 16 -18.76 3.81 -1.52
CA ARG A 16 -19.56 4.60 -2.47
C ARG A 16 -19.27 4.17 -3.91
N SER A 17 -20.30 4.02 -4.71
CA SER A 17 -20.15 3.76 -6.14
C SER A 17 -19.39 4.90 -6.83
N GLY A 18 -18.48 4.58 -7.77
CA GLY A 18 -17.74 5.57 -8.54
C GLY A 18 -16.81 6.49 -7.72
N ASN A 19 -16.42 6.08 -6.51
CA ASN A 19 -15.67 6.90 -5.57
C ASN A 19 -14.26 7.24 -6.07
N PHE A 20 -13.77 8.39 -5.65
CA PHE A 20 -12.47 8.92 -6.09
C PHE A 20 -11.26 8.23 -5.45
N SER A 21 -11.40 7.62 -4.26
CA SER A 21 -10.31 6.84 -3.67
C SER A 21 -9.97 5.61 -4.52
N SER A 22 -10.98 4.93 -5.08
CA SER A 22 -10.76 3.82 -6.01
C SER A 22 -10.17 4.28 -7.34
N LYS A 23 -10.61 5.44 -7.88
CA LYS A 23 -10.02 6.02 -9.10
C LYS A 23 -8.54 6.37 -8.89
N ALA A 24 -8.21 7.01 -7.77
CA ALA A 24 -6.83 7.33 -7.42
C ALA A 24 -5.98 6.05 -7.20
N LEU A 25 -6.53 5.06 -6.48
CA LEU A 25 -5.84 3.79 -6.25
C LEU A 25 -5.53 3.05 -7.55
N ALA A 26 -6.42 3.15 -8.55
CA ALA A 26 -6.21 2.50 -9.85
C ALA A 26 -4.95 2.99 -10.56
N LEU A 27 -4.54 4.26 -10.39
CA LEU A 27 -3.29 4.78 -10.94
C LEU A 27 -2.06 4.16 -10.28
N ALA A 28 -2.10 3.97 -8.95
CA ALA A 28 -1.03 3.30 -8.22
C ALA A 28 -0.93 1.82 -8.60
N VAL A 29 -2.07 1.15 -8.74
CA VAL A 29 -2.16 -0.26 -9.19
C VAL A 29 -1.63 -0.42 -10.61
N ASP A 30 -2.00 0.48 -11.53
CA ASP A 30 -1.49 0.50 -12.90
C ASP A 30 0.04 0.66 -12.93
N GLU A 31 0.60 1.56 -12.09
CA GLU A 31 2.05 1.75 -11.98
C GLU A 31 2.77 0.49 -11.49
N ILE A 32 2.20 -0.23 -10.50
CA ILE A 32 2.74 -1.49 -10.00
C ILE A 32 2.75 -2.54 -11.12
N ARG A 33 1.64 -2.67 -11.85
CA ARG A 33 1.50 -3.65 -12.95
C ARG A 33 2.44 -3.36 -14.11
N LYS A 34 2.68 -2.09 -14.46
CA LYS A 34 3.67 -1.68 -15.46
C LYS A 34 5.09 -2.10 -15.10
N ARG A 35 5.37 -2.29 -13.82
CA ARG A 35 6.65 -2.79 -13.31
C ARG A 35 6.67 -4.31 -13.14
N HIS A 36 5.67 -5.00 -13.69
CA HIS A 36 5.55 -6.47 -13.67
C HIS A 36 5.48 -7.06 -12.25
N VAL A 37 4.93 -6.31 -11.28
CA VAL A 37 4.67 -6.77 -9.92
C VAL A 37 3.21 -7.16 -9.77
N GLU A 38 2.96 -8.32 -9.15
CA GLU A 38 1.61 -8.79 -8.87
C GLU A 38 0.98 -7.93 -7.78
N VAL A 39 -0.26 -7.46 -8.00
CA VAL A 39 -1.02 -6.69 -7.01
C VAL A 39 -2.48 -7.14 -7.00
N GLU A 40 -2.91 -7.58 -5.82
CA GLU A 40 -4.30 -7.92 -5.54
C GLU A 40 -5.05 -6.69 -5.02
N VAL A 41 -6.21 -6.41 -5.62
CA VAL A 41 -7.04 -5.27 -5.22
C VAL A 41 -8.20 -5.76 -4.35
N ILE A 42 -8.26 -5.28 -3.11
CA ILE A 42 -9.37 -5.54 -2.19
C ILE A 42 -10.32 -4.35 -2.25
N ASP A 43 -11.50 -4.57 -2.81
CA ASP A 43 -12.58 -3.59 -2.82
C ASP A 43 -13.49 -3.80 -1.61
N LEU A 44 -13.40 -2.91 -0.62
CA LEU A 44 -14.19 -2.99 0.62
C LEU A 44 -15.69 -2.75 0.39
N ALA A 45 -16.10 -2.23 -0.76
CA ALA A 45 -17.52 -2.15 -1.12
C ALA A 45 -18.15 -3.52 -1.42
N ARG A 46 -17.31 -4.51 -1.75
CA ARG A 46 -17.73 -5.87 -2.13
C ARG A 46 -17.39 -6.91 -1.08
N ALA A 47 -16.59 -6.53 -0.08
CA ALA A 47 -16.17 -7.44 0.98
C ALA A 47 -17.14 -7.41 2.15
N HIS A 48 -17.57 -8.59 2.58
CA HIS A 48 -18.36 -8.73 3.80
C HIS A 48 -17.42 -8.89 5.00
N LEU A 49 -17.23 -7.79 5.77
CA LEU A 49 -16.40 -7.77 6.96
C LEU A 49 -17.25 -7.89 8.22
N SER A 50 -16.76 -8.66 9.19
CA SER A 50 -17.45 -8.83 10.47
C SER A 50 -17.23 -7.63 11.39
N GLN A 51 -18.27 -7.25 12.15
CA GLN A 51 -18.12 -6.27 13.21
C GLN A 51 -17.25 -6.85 14.35
N PRO A 52 -16.51 -6.00 15.08
CA PRO A 52 -15.73 -6.43 16.23
C PRO A 52 -16.56 -7.21 17.24
N GLY A 53 -16.01 -8.33 17.71
CA GLY A 53 -16.71 -9.23 18.64
C GLY A 53 -17.55 -10.32 17.97
N LEU A 54 -17.76 -10.26 16.66
CA LEU A 54 -18.40 -11.33 15.90
C LEU A 54 -17.37 -12.29 15.28
N PRO A 55 -17.75 -13.54 15.00
CA PRO A 55 -16.88 -14.46 14.26
C PRO A 55 -16.46 -13.88 12.90
N PRO A 56 -15.23 -14.14 12.44
CA PRO A 56 -14.79 -13.67 11.16
C PRO A 56 -15.60 -14.27 10.01
N SER A 57 -15.98 -13.45 9.04
CA SER A 57 -16.60 -13.91 7.80
C SER A 57 -15.59 -14.63 6.90
N GLU A 58 -16.08 -15.34 5.88
CA GLU A 58 -15.21 -15.96 4.86
C GLU A 58 -14.33 -14.92 4.15
N ASP A 59 -14.89 -13.75 3.81
CA ASP A 59 -14.13 -12.65 3.23
C ASP A 59 -13.05 -12.14 4.17
N ALA A 60 -13.35 -12.01 5.47
CA ALA A 60 -12.35 -11.61 6.46
C ALA A 60 -11.18 -12.61 6.54
N LEU A 61 -11.46 -13.91 6.51
CA LEU A 61 -10.44 -14.95 6.51
C LEU A 61 -9.60 -14.93 5.24
N ARG A 62 -10.25 -14.78 4.07
CA ARG A 62 -9.57 -14.64 2.77
C ARG A 62 -8.67 -13.41 2.76
N ILE A 63 -9.17 -12.26 3.23
CA ILE A 63 -8.43 -11.00 3.29
C ILE A 63 -7.23 -11.10 4.23
N ARG A 64 -7.38 -11.72 5.41
CA ARG A 64 -6.25 -11.99 6.33
C ARG A 64 -5.13 -12.76 5.63
N LYS A 65 -5.49 -13.82 4.90
CA LYS A 65 -4.52 -14.61 4.14
C LYS A 65 -3.81 -13.75 3.09
N LEU A 66 -4.55 -13.02 2.25
CA LEU A 66 -3.98 -12.15 1.22
C LEU A 66 -3.01 -11.11 1.81
N VAL A 67 -3.41 -10.45 2.91
CA VAL A 67 -2.57 -9.46 3.57
C VAL A 67 -1.36 -10.11 4.23
N SER A 68 -1.51 -11.28 4.87
CA SER A 68 -0.38 -11.98 5.51
C SER A 68 0.70 -12.42 4.50
N GLU A 69 0.31 -12.82 3.31
CA GLU A 69 1.19 -13.24 2.21
C GLU A 69 1.78 -12.06 1.41
N ALA A 70 1.22 -10.88 1.53
CA ALA A 70 1.70 -9.70 0.81
C ALA A 70 3.02 -9.17 1.37
N ALA A 71 3.92 -8.73 0.49
CA ALA A 71 5.17 -8.07 0.87
C ALA A 71 4.95 -6.61 1.33
N GLY A 72 3.89 -5.97 0.85
CA GLY A 72 3.53 -4.59 1.20
C GLY A 72 2.08 -4.28 0.86
N VAL A 73 1.56 -3.18 1.43
CA VAL A 73 0.15 -2.81 1.30
C VAL A 73 0.00 -1.33 0.95
N ILE A 74 -0.94 -1.02 0.05
CA ILE A 74 -1.42 0.35 -0.18
C ILE A 74 -2.82 0.46 0.43
N LEU A 75 -3.04 1.45 1.31
CA LEU A 75 -4.35 1.78 1.84
C LEU A 75 -4.84 3.10 1.23
N ALA A 76 -5.92 3.04 0.46
CA ALA A 76 -6.56 4.23 -0.09
C ALA A 76 -7.85 4.55 0.70
N THR A 77 -7.96 5.77 1.21
CA THR A 77 -9.10 6.22 2.02
C THR A 77 -9.64 7.57 1.56
N PRO A 78 -10.97 7.77 1.56
CA PRO A 78 -11.51 9.13 1.57
C PRO A 78 -11.34 9.75 2.95
N GLU A 79 -11.29 11.10 3.01
CA GLU A 79 -11.47 11.81 4.27
C GLU A 79 -12.95 12.09 4.50
N TYR A 80 -13.49 11.54 5.58
CA TYR A 80 -14.83 11.79 6.06
C TYR A 80 -14.77 12.35 7.49
N HIS A 81 -15.38 13.52 7.71
CA HIS A 81 -15.42 14.17 9.04
C HIS A 81 -14.03 14.28 9.71
N GLY A 82 -13.01 14.59 8.91
CA GLY A 82 -11.63 14.77 9.39
C GLY A 82 -10.90 13.47 9.76
N SER A 83 -11.37 12.31 9.29
CA SER A 83 -10.70 11.03 9.52
C SER A 83 -10.82 10.10 8.31
N TYR A 84 -10.08 8.99 8.35
CA TYR A 84 -10.21 7.92 7.37
C TYR A 84 -11.58 7.23 7.48
N SER A 85 -11.99 6.49 6.45
CA SER A 85 -13.30 5.84 6.41
C SER A 85 -13.43 4.73 7.46
N SER A 86 -14.66 4.54 7.97
CA SER A 86 -14.99 3.47 8.91
C SER A 86 -14.69 2.08 8.35
N VAL A 87 -14.82 1.88 7.03
CA VAL A 87 -14.53 0.58 6.42
C VAL A 87 -13.04 0.25 6.39
N ILE A 88 -12.14 1.25 6.32
CA ILE A 88 -10.69 1.03 6.52
C ILE A 88 -10.43 0.60 7.97
N LYS A 89 -11.10 1.23 8.95
CA LYS A 89 -10.97 0.81 10.34
C LYS A 89 -11.45 -0.63 10.53
N LEU A 90 -12.61 -0.95 10.00
CA LEU A 90 -13.18 -2.29 10.04
C LEU A 90 -12.27 -3.33 9.34
N PHE A 91 -11.68 -2.96 8.20
CA PHE A 91 -10.68 -3.80 7.52
C PHE A 91 -9.50 -4.12 8.45
N ILE A 92 -8.91 -3.11 9.10
CA ILE A 92 -7.76 -3.32 10.01
C ILE A 92 -8.16 -4.23 11.19
N GLU A 93 -9.34 -4.06 11.76
CA GLU A 93 -9.86 -4.90 12.84
C GLU A 93 -10.09 -6.35 12.42
N ASN A 94 -10.48 -6.58 11.15
CA ASN A 94 -10.65 -7.91 10.60
C ASN A 94 -9.32 -8.62 10.27
N LEU A 95 -8.16 -7.94 10.33
CA LEU A 95 -6.85 -8.57 10.11
C LEU A 95 -6.35 -9.40 11.29
N GLY A 96 -7.06 -9.40 12.41
CA GLY A 96 -6.73 -10.22 13.59
C GLY A 96 -5.68 -9.59 14.51
N PHE A 97 -5.28 -10.36 15.51
CA PHE A 97 -4.23 -9.98 16.46
C PHE A 97 -3.30 -11.20 16.72
N PRO A 98 -1.97 -11.09 16.46
CA PRO A 98 -1.29 -9.94 15.84
C PRO A 98 -1.86 -9.59 14.47
N SER A 99 -1.78 -8.30 14.09
CA SER A 99 -2.31 -7.83 12.81
C SER A 99 -1.50 -8.40 11.63
N GLY A 100 -2.18 -8.76 10.54
CA GLY A 100 -1.51 -9.11 9.28
C GLY A 100 -0.66 -7.98 8.68
N LEU A 101 -0.79 -6.74 9.18
CA LEU A 101 0.05 -5.60 8.79
C LEU A 101 1.37 -5.52 9.58
N ALA A 102 1.53 -6.27 10.68
CA ALA A 102 2.72 -6.19 11.51
C ALA A 102 3.99 -6.49 10.70
N GLY A 103 4.98 -5.60 10.79
CA GLY A 103 6.25 -5.67 10.07
C GLY A 103 6.17 -5.35 8.57
N LYS A 104 4.98 -5.08 8.02
CA LYS A 104 4.82 -4.79 6.58
C LYS A 104 4.95 -3.31 6.26
N PRO A 105 5.62 -2.95 5.15
CA PRO A 105 5.57 -1.60 4.62
C PRO A 105 4.17 -1.27 4.12
N VAL A 106 3.66 -0.12 4.57
CA VAL A 106 2.33 0.39 4.22
C VAL A 106 2.46 1.79 3.63
N ALA A 107 1.93 1.97 2.41
CA ALA A 107 1.81 3.26 1.75
C ALA A 107 0.37 3.78 1.87
N LEU A 108 0.21 5.08 2.18
CA LEU A 108 -1.10 5.68 2.45
C LEU A 108 -1.49 6.68 1.37
N LEU A 109 -2.69 6.53 0.81
CA LEU A 109 -3.31 7.41 -0.18
C LEU A 109 -4.62 7.95 0.38
N GLY A 110 -4.73 9.27 0.50
CA GLY A 110 -5.94 9.93 0.96
C GLY A 110 -6.53 10.83 -0.11
N VAL A 111 -7.86 10.88 -0.22
CA VAL A 111 -8.57 11.79 -1.11
C VAL A 111 -9.63 12.58 -0.37
N ALA A 112 -9.79 13.87 -0.70
CA ALA A 112 -10.80 14.72 -0.12
C ALA A 112 -11.40 15.68 -1.15
N ALA A 113 -12.67 16.04 -0.97
CA ALA A 113 -13.32 17.09 -1.77
C ALA A 113 -12.82 18.50 -1.39
N GLY A 114 -12.40 18.70 -0.15
CA GLY A 114 -11.89 19.97 0.36
C GLY A 114 -10.49 20.31 -0.14
N GLN A 115 -10.14 21.60 -0.05
CA GLN A 115 -8.86 22.13 -0.53
C GLN A 115 -7.65 21.74 0.33
N ILE A 116 -7.88 21.39 1.61
CA ILE A 116 -6.82 20.95 2.53
C ILE A 116 -6.35 19.52 2.18
N GLY A 117 -7.19 18.78 1.45
CA GLY A 117 -6.92 17.38 1.14
C GLY A 117 -7.28 16.46 2.31
N ALA A 118 -6.74 15.25 2.31
CA ALA A 118 -7.03 14.20 3.27
C ALA A 118 -5.96 14.09 4.38
N ILE A 119 -5.34 15.21 4.77
CA ILE A 119 -4.19 15.21 5.71
C ILE A 119 -4.58 14.61 7.05
N LYS A 120 -5.72 14.99 7.62
CA LYS A 120 -6.17 14.46 8.91
C LYS A 120 -6.47 12.97 8.87
N ALA A 121 -7.12 12.51 7.79
CA ALA A 121 -7.37 11.09 7.57
C ALA A 121 -6.06 10.29 7.54
N LEU A 122 -5.06 10.80 6.83
CA LEU A 122 -3.75 10.15 6.70
C LEU A 122 -2.97 10.14 8.02
N GLU A 123 -2.99 11.22 8.80
CA GLU A 123 -2.36 11.28 10.12
C GLU A 123 -2.98 10.27 11.09
N HIS A 124 -4.30 10.23 11.17
CA HIS A 124 -5.00 9.26 12.01
C HIS A 124 -4.73 7.82 11.57
N LEU A 125 -4.78 7.54 10.26
CA LEU A 125 -4.53 6.21 9.72
C LEU A 125 -3.08 5.78 9.95
N ARG A 126 -2.11 6.70 9.83
CA ARG A 126 -0.71 6.45 10.17
C ARG A 126 -0.55 5.97 11.60
N GLY A 127 -1.20 6.65 12.55
CA GLY A 127 -1.16 6.29 13.96
C GLY A 127 -1.71 4.88 14.21
N VAL A 128 -2.84 4.53 13.60
CA VAL A 128 -3.43 3.19 13.72
C VAL A 128 -2.54 2.12 13.07
N CYS A 129 -2.02 2.36 11.87
CA CYS A 129 -1.12 1.42 11.20
C CYS A 129 0.16 1.19 12.01
N ALA A 130 0.76 2.25 12.55
CA ALA A 130 1.93 2.16 13.41
C ALA A 130 1.63 1.37 14.71
N HIS A 131 0.46 1.59 15.32
CA HIS A 131 0.03 0.88 16.52
C HIS A 131 -0.08 -0.63 16.32
N VAL A 132 -0.56 -1.06 15.16
CA VAL A 132 -0.64 -2.50 14.82
C VAL A 132 0.68 -3.07 14.27
N GLY A 133 1.76 -2.32 14.35
CA GLY A 133 3.12 -2.76 14.01
C GLY A 133 3.50 -2.64 12.54
N ALA A 134 2.73 -1.92 11.72
CA ALA A 134 3.09 -1.66 10.33
C ALA A 134 4.25 -0.66 10.20
N VAL A 135 5.07 -0.81 9.17
CA VAL A 135 6.10 0.16 8.77
C VAL A 135 5.46 1.16 7.80
N VAL A 136 4.92 2.25 8.33
CA VAL A 136 4.25 3.24 7.48
C VAL A 136 5.28 4.11 6.76
N LEU A 137 5.25 4.09 5.42
CA LEU A 137 6.19 4.87 4.61
C LEU A 137 6.01 6.38 4.83
N PRO A 138 7.11 7.17 4.79
CA PRO A 138 7.07 8.62 5.02
C PRO A 138 6.22 9.35 3.99
N ALA A 139 6.36 9.00 2.72
CA ALA A 139 5.69 9.64 1.59
C ALA A 139 4.23 9.20 1.49
N THR A 140 3.32 9.90 2.17
CA THR A 140 1.88 9.75 1.96
C THR A 140 1.41 10.70 0.87
N VAL A 141 0.37 10.30 0.11
CA VAL A 141 -0.22 11.16 -0.91
C VAL A 141 -1.61 11.61 -0.47
N SER A 142 -1.78 12.92 -0.33
CA SER A 142 -3.04 13.59 -0.03
C SER A 142 -3.54 14.33 -1.27
N VAL A 143 -4.70 13.92 -1.79
CA VAL A 143 -5.33 14.53 -2.97
C VAL A 143 -6.45 15.45 -2.52
N ALA A 144 -6.28 16.77 -2.74
CA ALA A 144 -7.27 17.80 -2.45
C ALA A 144 -8.17 18.06 -3.65
N GLY A 145 -9.39 18.54 -3.43
CA GLY A 145 -10.31 18.94 -4.50
C GLY A 145 -10.59 17.82 -5.50
N VAL A 146 -10.57 16.58 -5.09
CA VAL A 146 -10.50 15.38 -5.92
C VAL A 146 -11.62 15.28 -6.98
N GLN A 147 -12.77 15.90 -6.74
CA GLN A 147 -13.91 15.90 -7.67
C GLN A 147 -13.59 16.57 -9.02
N LYS A 148 -12.60 17.48 -9.06
CA LYS A 148 -12.18 18.20 -10.27
C LYS A 148 -11.00 17.54 -10.99
N LEU A 149 -10.44 16.49 -10.39
CA LEU A 149 -9.19 15.87 -10.85
C LEU A 149 -9.41 14.56 -11.61
N PHE A 150 -10.62 14.03 -11.62
CA PHE A 150 -10.95 12.80 -12.33
C PHE A 150 -12.21 12.95 -13.16
N ASP A 151 -12.17 12.50 -14.40
CA ASP A 151 -13.34 12.42 -15.26
C ASP A 151 -14.23 11.20 -14.89
N GLU A 152 -15.35 11.05 -15.62
CA GLU A 152 -16.28 9.94 -15.41
C GLU A 152 -15.65 8.58 -15.68
N SER A 153 -14.73 8.50 -16.64
CA SER A 153 -14.00 7.27 -16.98
C SER A 153 -12.94 6.87 -15.93
N GLY A 154 -12.62 7.77 -14.99
CA GLY A 154 -11.59 7.58 -13.97
C GLY A 154 -10.20 8.04 -14.39
N ARG A 155 -10.06 8.74 -15.55
CA ARG A 155 -8.80 9.31 -15.98
C ARG A 155 -8.49 10.54 -15.12
N CYS A 156 -7.24 10.65 -14.66
CA CYS A 156 -6.76 11.84 -13.97
C CYS A 156 -6.55 12.99 -14.98
N LEU A 157 -7.07 14.17 -14.65
CA LEU A 157 -7.00 15.37 -15.49
C LEU A 157 -5.81 16.28 -15.12
N ASP A 158 -5.19 16.02 -13.95
CA ASP A 158 -4.04 16.79 -13.47
C ASP A 158 -2.77 15.94 -13.45
N PRO A 159 -1.80 16.23 -14.36
CA PRO A 159 -0.57 15.45 -14.47
C PRO A 159 0.29 15.44 -13.20
N ALA A 160 0.24 16.50 -12.39
CA ALA A 160 1.01 16.57 -11.14
C ALA A 160 0.44 15.63 -10.10
N THR A 161 -0.87 15.59 -9.94
CA THR A 161 -1.57 14.64 -9.07
C THR A 161 -1.34 13.20 -9.53
N GLU A 162 -1.46 12.92 -10.82
CA GLU A 162 -1.19 11.59 -11.38
C GLU A 162 0.24 11.14 -11.07
N LYS A 163 1.22 12.00 -11.32
CA LYS A 163 2.63 11.72 -11.00
C LYS A 163 2.84 11.40 -9.52
N ASN A 164 2.21 12.17 -8.62
CA ASN A 164 2.33 11.95 -7.19
C ASN A 164 1.73 10.60 -6.75
N ILE A 165 0.55 10.24 -7.29
CA ILE A 165 -0.09 8.96 -6.98
C ILE A 165 0.73 7.78 -7.51
N ARG A 166 1.27 7.87 -8.73
CA ARG A 166 2.16 6.86 -9.28
C ARG A 166 3.48 6.79 -8.49
N GLY A 167 3.99 7.93 -8.03
CA GLY A 167 5.16 8.04 -7.17
C GLY A 167 5.01 7.30 -5.85
N LEU A 168 3.79 7.25 -5.27
CA LEU A 168 3.50 6.45 -4.07
C LEU A 168 3.79 4.96 -4.30
N ALA A 169 3.33 4.43 -5.43
CA ALA A 169 3.57 3.03 -5.80
C ALA A 169 5.06 2.75 -6.02
N THR A 170 5.75 3.67 -6.73
CA THR A 170 7.20 3.58 -6.94
C THR A 170 7.95 3.57 -5.62
N SER A 171 7.62 4.47 -4.69
CA SER A 171 8.26 4.55 -3.38
C SER A 171 8.08 3.27 -2.55
N LEU A 172 6.91 2.62 -2.65
CA LEU A 172 6.69 1.33 -1.99
C LEU A 172 7.56 0.23 -2.61
N LEU A 173 7.65 0.17 -3.92
CA LEU A 173 8.49 -0.81 -4.63
C LEU A 173 9.98 -0.61 -4.34
N ASP A 174 10.44 0.65 -4.33
CA ASP A 174 11.83 0.99 -4.00
C ASP A 174 12.16 0.61 -2.54
N TYR A 175 11.23 0.85 -1.61
CA TYR A 175 11.41 0.43 -0.22
C TYR A 175 11.52 -1.10 -0.10
N LEU A 176 10.66 -1.84 -0.77
CA LEU A 176 10.72 -3.30 -0.79
C LEU A 176 12.04 -3.79 -1.37
N HIS A 177 12.43 -3.25 -2.50
CA HIS A 177 13.67 -3.65 -3.18
C HIS A 177 14.92 -3.35 -2.34
N ASN A 178 14.98 -2.17 -1.72
CA ASN A 178 16.19 -1.71 -1.04
C ASN A 178 16.29 -2.15 0.44
N ASN A 179 15.16 -2.49 1.09
CA ASN A 179 15.14 -2.77 2.53
C ASN A 179 14.59 -4.15 2.89
N VAL A 180 13.55 -4.62 2.20
CA VAL A 180 12.88 -5.88 2.56
C VAL A 180 13.54 -7.07 1.86
N CYS A 181 13.76 -6.99 0.55
CA CYS A 181 14.35 -8.09 -0.21
C CYS A 181 15.78 -8.43 0.23
N PRO A 182 16.69 -7.46 0.48
CA PRO A 182 18.02 -7.77 0.98
C PRO A 182 17.99 -8.44 2.36
N ARG A 183 17.11 -7.97 3.25
CA ARG A 183 16.96 -8.58 4.58
C ARG A 183 16.46 -10.01 4.48
N ALA A 184 15.42 -10.27 3.68
CA ALA A 184 14.90 -11.61 3.48
C ALA A 184 15.96 -12.56 2.89
N ALA A 185 16.77 -12.08 1.94
CA ALA A 185 17.90 -12.84 1.38
C ALA A 185 18.97 -13.17 2.42
N MET A 186 19.29 -12.22 3.32
CA MET A 186 20.22 -12.45 4.43
C MET A 186 19.68 -13.45 5.45
N GLU A 187 18.42 -13.35 5.82
CA GLU A 187 17.76 -14.29 6.74
C GLU A 187 17.76 -15.71 6.14
N GLU A 188 17.51 -15.84 4.84
CA GLU A 188 17.59 -17.13 4.15
C GLU A 188 19.03 -17.68 4.11
N PHE A 189 20.02 -16.83 3.85
CA PHE A 189 21.44 -17.20 3.91
C PHE A 189 21.82 -17.75 5.29
N VAL A 190 21.44 -17.06 6.36
CA VAL A 190 21.73 -17.50 7.73
C VAL A 190 21.09 -18.84 8.04
N ARG A 191 19.86 -19.07 7.55
CA ARG A 191 19.11 -20.29 7.79
C ARG A 191 19.60 -21.48 6.97
N SER A 192 19.90 -21.27 5.69
CA SER A 192 20.24 -22.34 4.74
C SER A 192 21.74 -22.53 4.50
N GLY A 193 22.57 -21.55 4.86
CA GLY A 193 23.99 -21.49 4.50
C GLY A 193 24.24 -21.23 3.00
N SER A 194 23.19 -20.99 2.21
CA SER A 194 23.29 -20.78 0.77
C SER A 194 23.83 -19.40 0.41
N THR A 195 24.88 -19.36 -0.42
CA THR A 195 25.48 -18.11 -0.94
C THR A 195 24.94 -17.74 -2.35
N GLU A 196 23.95 -18.45 -2.85
CA GLU A 196 23.41 -18.25 -4.21
C GLU A 196 22.95 -16.79 -4.46
N TRP A 197 22.36 -16.13 -3.46
CA TRP A 197 21.93 -14.74 -3.54
C TRP A 197 23.10 -13.75 -3.78
N MET A 198 24.33 -14.08 -3.32
CA MET A 198 25.50 -13.24 -3.52
C MET A 198 25.94 -13.20 -4.99
N LYS A 199 25.66 -14.24 -5.76
CA LYS A 199 25.98 -14.29 -7.20
C LYS A 199 25.19 -13.23 -7.99
N HIS A 200 23.98 -12.93 -7.57
CA HIS A 200 23.13 -11.89 -8.20
C HIS A 200 23.49 -10.48 -7.74
N TRP A 201 24.09 -10.33 -6.57
CA TRP A 201 24.51 -9.02 -6.03
C TRP A 201 25.88 -8.59 -6.52
N ALA A 202 26.83 -9.50 -6.55
CA ALA A 202 28.21 -9.21 -6.96
C ALA A 202 28.40 -8.95 -8.46
N GLY A 203 27.40 -9.23 -9.27
CA GLY A 203 27.45 -9.11 -10.73
C GLY A 203 26.79 -7.87 -11.33
N SER A 204 26.28 -6.92 -10.52
CA SER A 204 25.72 -5.67 -11.07
C SER A 204 26.81 -4.60 -11.15
N PRO A 205 27.26 -4.20 -12.37
CA PRO A 205 28.25 -3.14 -12.55
C PRO A 205 27.76 -1.74 -12.09
N ASP A 206 26.46 -1.57 -11.84
CA ASP A 206 25.83 -0.30 -11.48
C ASP A 206 25.63 -0.07 -9.97
N ALA A 207 26.27 -0.88 -9.12
CA ALA A 207 26.35 -0.58 -7.68
C ALA A 207 27.41 0.50 -7.40
N ALA A 208 27.48 1.55 -8.23
CA ALA A 208 28.23 2.77 -7.90
C ALA A 208 27.56 3.43 -6.71
N ARG A 209 28.23 3.40 -5.55
CA ARG A 209 27.83 4.13 -4.34
C ARG A 209 27.58 5.59 -4.73
N PRO A 210 26.46 6.19 -4.33
CA PRO A 210 26.37 7.64 -4.41
C PRO A 210 27.47 8.19 -3.51
N SER A 211 28.37 8.99 -4.08
CA SER A 211 29.36 9.75 -3.33
C SER A 211 28.61 10.75 -2.44
N GLY A 212 28.35 10.32 -1.21
CA GLY A 212 27.79 11.18 -0.19
C GLY A 212 28.88 12.11 0.32
N THR A 213 28.73 13.38 0.00
CA THR A 213 29.30 14.44 0.84
C THR A 213 28.23 14.79 1.88
N LEU A 214 28.65 14.74 3.15
CA LEU A 214 27.90 15.23 4.31
C LEU A 214 27.56 16.71 4.17
#